data_4f9213074481f61fa034b3a7926693bf
#
_entry.id   4f9213074481f61fa034b3a7926693bf
#
_cell.length_a   1.000
_cell.length_b   1.000
_cell.length_c   1.000
_cell.angle_alpha   90.00
_cell.angle_beta   90.00
_cell.angle_gamma   90.00
#
_symmetry.space_group_name_H-M   'P 1'
#
loop_
_entity.id
_entity.type
_entity.pdbx_description
1 polymer ?
#
loop_
_entity_poly.entity_id
_entity_poly.type
_entity_poly.pdbx_seq_one_letter_code
_entity_poly.pdbx_strand_id
1 'polypeptide(L)'
;YAYRLNMKKKFEDFIKKYLPGWAILPLLTIVVLNCLIYWGSDQLTSARYHYDFTGTLDRMVPLVPAFIWIYILAFPFWAVNYILAAQRGKDQFYRFVATDLTIHLTCFVIFLILPTTNVRPEITGNSWSEQMLQFVYAMDGGNSPSNLFPSIHCYVSWLSWRSVHKSEKIPEWYQHFSLIFAILIIISTQV
;
A
#
# COMPACT_ATOMS: atom_id res chain seq x y z
N TYR A 1 31.53 -21.54 12.56
CA TYR A 1 30.34 -22.34 12.18
C TYR A 1 29.25 -22.24 13.26
N ALA A 2 29.55 -22.47 14.52
CA ALA A 2 28.62 -22.40 15.66
C ALA A 2 27.99 -21.01 15.84
N TYR A 3 28.72 -19.92 15.62
CA TYR A 3 28.21 -18.54 15.69
C TYR A 3 27.12 -18.26 14.61
N ARG A 4 27.36 -18.71 13.37
CA ARG A 4 26.38 -18.60 12.27
C ARG A 4 25.09 -19.39 12.57
N LEU A 5 25.20 -20.58 13.13
CA LEU A 5 24.05 -21.41 13.52
C LEU A 5 23.24 -20.74 14.64
N ASN A 6 23.91 -20.15 15.62
CA ASN A 6 23.25 -19.44 16.73
C ASN A 6 22.54 -18.16 16.25
N MET A 7 23.14 -17.39 15.34
CA MET A 7 22.52 -16.24 14.72
C MET A 7 21.29 -16.63 13.90
N LYS A 8 21.39 -17.68 13.10
CA LYS A 8 20.25 -18.18 12.30
C LYS A 8 19.09 -18.62 13.19
N LYS A 9 19.37 -19.36 14.26
CA LYS A 9 18.35 -19.79 15.22
C LYS A 9 17.68 -18.60 15.91
N LYS A 10 18.45 -17.61 16.38
CA LYS A 10 17.92 -16.38 16.98
C LYS A 10 17.02 -15.61 16.01
N PHE A 11 17.39 -15.53 14.75
CA PHE A 11 16.62 -14.88 13.71
C PHE A 11 15.32 -15.65 13.40
N GLU A 12 15.38 -16.98 13.33
CA GLU A 12 14.19 -17.83 13.16
C GLU A 12 13.22 -17.70 14.34
N ASP A 13 13.73 -17.69 15.57
CA ASP A 13 12.91 -17.52 16.76
C ASP A 13 12.30 -16.12 16.83
N PHE A 14 13.03 -15.09 16.41
CA PHE A 14 12.51 -13.74 16.28
C PHE A 14 11.37 -13.66 15.24
N ILE A 15 11.58 -14.23 14.05
CA ILE A 15 10.54 -14.26 13.01
C ILE A 15 9.30 -15.00 13.53
N LYS A 16 9.45 -16.19 14.07
CA LYS A 16 8.34 -17.01 14.59
C LYS A 16 7.55 -16.30 15.69
N LYS A 17 8.22 -15.46 16.48
CA LYS A 17 7.57 -14.66 17.53
C LYS A 17 6.61 -13.61 16.97
N TYR A 18 7.01 -12.94 15.88
CA TYR A 18 6.24 -11.83 15.28
C TYR A 18 5.39 -12.27 14.09
N LEU A 19 5.82 -13.31 13.37
CA LEU A 19 5.13 -13.84 12.21
C LEU A 19 4.83 -15.34 12.40
N PRO A 20 3.67 -15.69 12.96
CA PRO A 20 3.26 -17.07 13.10
C PRO A 20 3.16 -17.76 11.74
N GLY A 21 3.57 -19.05 11.67
CA GLY A 21 3.60 -19.80 10.41
C GLY A 21 2.25 -19.84 9.66
N TRP A 22 1.14 -19.82 10.39
CA TRP A 22 -0.21 -19.80 9.81
C TRP A 22 -0.56 -18.45 9.14
N ALA A 23 0.17 -17.36 9.42
CA ALA A 23 -0.04 -16.04 8.83
C ALA A 23 0.73 -15.85 7.51
N ILE A 24 1.77 -16.65 7.26
CA ILE A 24 2.66 -16.47 6.10
C ILE A 24 1.90 -16.64 4.79
N LEU A 25 1.18 -17.75 4.63
CA LEU A 25 0.46 -18.01 3.39
C LEU A 25 -0.62 -16.95 3.09
N PRO A 26 -1.48 -16.55 4.04
CA PRO A 26 -2.44 -15.46 3.81
C PRO A 26 -1.76 -14.12 3.44
N LEU A 27 -0.65 -13.76 4.07
CA LEU A 27 0.09 -12.53 3.73
C LEU A 27 0.67 -12.59 2.31
N LEU A 28 1.27 -13.72 1.94
CA LEU A 28 1.75 -13.93 0.56
C LEU A 28 0.59 -13.86 -0.44
N THR A 29 -0.55 -14.44 -0.11
CA THR A 29 -1.75 -14.36 -0.97
C THR A 29 -2.18 -12.91 -1.21
N ILE A 30 -2.19 -12.06 -0.17
CA ILE A 30 -2.52 -10.64 -0.30
C ILE A 30 -1.52 -9.96 -1.25
N VAL A 31 -0.22 -10.15 -1.06
CA VAL A 31 0.81 -9.52 -1.90
C VAL A 31 0.68 -9.96 -3.35
N VAL A 32 0.56 -11.26 -3.59
CA VAL A 32 0.42 -11.81 -4.96
C VAL A 32 -0.85 -11.30 -5.62
N LEU A 33 -1.97 -11.31 -4.88
CA LEU A 33 -3.25 -10.83 -5.41
C LEU A 33 -3.22 -9.33 -5.72
N ASN A 34 -2.59 -8.53 -4.85
CA ASN A 34 -2.41 -7.10 -5.11
C ASN A 34 -1.64 -6.85 -6.41
N CYS A 35 -0.52 -7.56 -6.62
CA CYS A 35 0.26 -7.46 -7.86
C CYS A 35 -0.55 -7.90 -9.08
N LEU A 36 -1.27 -9.02 -8.99
CA LEU A 36 -2.08 -9.54 -10.08
C LEU A 36 -3.24 -8.59 -10.41
N ILE A 37 -3.89 -8.00 -9.41
CA ILE A 37 -4.99 -7.05 -9.61
C ILE A 37 -4.46 -5.78 -10.27
N TYR A 38 -3.38 -5.21 -9.76
CA TYR A 38 -2.84 -3.95 -10.27
C TYR A 38 -2.35 -4.09 -11.71
N TRP A 39 -1.41 -4.99 -11.96
CA TRP A 39 -0.86 -5.18 -13.30
C TRP A 39 -1.80 -5.92 -14.24
N GLY A 40 -2.59 -6.86 -13.72
CA GLY A 40 -3.54 -7.61 -14.52
C GLY A 40 -4.67 -6.75 -15.04
N SER A 41 -5.24 -5.86 -14.22
CA SER A 41 -6.28 -4.94 -14.67
C SER A 41 -5.74 -3.94 -15.69
N ASP A 42 -4.52 -3.42 -15.48
CA ASP A 42 -3.86 -2.53 -16.46
C ASP A 42 -3.72 -3.19 -17.82
N GLN A 43 -3.21 -4.41 -17.88
CA GLN A 43 -3.08 -5.16 -19.15
C GLN A 43 -4.44 -5.46 -19.80
N LEU A 44 -5.45 -5.82 -19.01
CA LEU A 44 -6.78 -6.14 -19.51
C LEU A 44 -7.56 -4.91 -20.01
N THR A 45 -7.20 -3.72 -19.55
CA THR A 45 -7.88 -2.47 -19.90
C THR A 45 -7.06 -1.58 -20.83
N SER A 46 -5.80 -1.93 -21.14
CA SER A 46 -4.85 -1.11 -21.91
C SER A 46 -5.37 -0.61 -23.26
N ALA A 47 -6.22 -1.39 -23.94
CA ALA A 47 -6.82 -1.01 -25.23
C ALA A 47 -8.18 -0.27 -25.09
N ARG A 48 -8.61 0.01 -23.87
CA ARG A 48 -9.91 0.64 -23.58
C ARG A 48 -9.75 2.12 -23.31
N TYR A 49 -10.85 2.86 -23.42
CA TYR A 49 -10.91 4.24 -22.97
C TYR A 49 -10.79 4.30 -21.45
N HIS A 50 -9.90 5.18 -20.94
CA HIS A 50 -9.71 5.45 -19.53
C HIS A 50 -10.36 6.79 -19.18
N TYR A 51 -11.12 6.81 -18.11
CA TYR A 51 -11.84 7.99 -17.64
C TYR A 51 -10.96 8.86 -16.78
N ASP A 52 -10.84 10.14 -17.10
CA ASP A 52 -10.19 11.13 -16.26
C ASP A 52 -11.25 11.76 -15.33
N PHE A 53 -11.11 11.53 -14.04
CA PHE A 53 -11.99 12.11 -13.01
C PHE A 53 -11.37 13.30 -12.31
N THR A 54 -10.29 13.86 -12.84
CA THR A 54 -9.63 15.05 -12.27
C THR A 54 -10.61 16.22 -12.19
N GLY A 55 -11.04 16.54 -10.97
CA GLY A 55 -11.98 17.62 -10.69
C GLY A 55 -11.28 18.97 -10.48
N THR A 56 -12.10 19.98 -10.19
CA THR A 56 -11.59 21.33 -9.88
C THR A 56 -10.74 21.34 -8.61
N LEU A 57 -11.12 20.54 -7.60
CA LEU A 57 -10.37 20.45 -6.34
C LEU A 57 -9.00 19.82 -6.54
N ASP A 58 -8.90 18.76 -7.36
CA ASP A 58 -7.62 18.11 -7.63
C ASP A 58 -6.62 19.06 -8.30
N ARG A 59 -7.13 19.91 -9.19
CA ARG A 59 -6.33 20.93 -9.89
C ARG A 59 -5.86 22.07 -8.99
N MET A 60 -6.46 22.24 -7.81
CA MET A 60 -6.07 23.26 -6.83
C MET A 60 -4.98 22.74 -5.87
N VAL A 61 -4.79 21.43 -5.80
CA VAL A 61 -3.75 20.83 -4.97
C VAL A 61 -2.40 20.97 -5.66
N PRO A 62 -1.43 21.67 -5.04
CA PRO A 62 -0.12 21.83 -5.65
C PRO A 62 0.67 20.53 -5.60
N LEU A 63 1.46 20.25 -6.65
CA LEU A 63 2.44 19.17 -6.61
C LEU A 63 3.54 19.50 -5.59
N VAL A 64 3.69 18.68 -4.57
CA VAL A 64 4.74 18.81 -3.55
C VAL A 64 5.66 17.58 -3.62
N PRO A 65 6.78 17.64 -4.37
CA PRO A 65 7.63 16.46 -4.63
C PRO A 65 8.14 15.75 -3.37
N ALA A 66 8.25 16.46 -2.24
CA ALA A 66 8.70 15.88 -0.97
C ALA A 66 7.75 14.77 -0.45
N PHE A 67 6.47 14.78 -0.81
CA PHE A 67 5.52 13.74 -0.41
C PHE A 67 5.82 12.37 -1.03
N ILE A 68 6.66 12.30 -2.06
CA ILE A 68 7.10 11.01 -2.62
C ILE A 68 7.75 10.11 -1.56
N TRP A 69 8.43 10.67 -0.57
CA TRP A 69 9.04 9.89 0.51
C TRP A 69 7.99 9.25 1.41
N ILE A 70 6.89 9.95 1.69
CA ILE A 70 5.75 9.40 2.44
C ILE A 70 5.09 8.28 1.63
N TYR A 71 4.92 8.49 0.32
CA TYR A 71 4.37 7.50 -0.60
C TYR A 71 5.20 6.21 -0.63
N ILE A 72 6.52 6.31 -0.74
CA ILE A 72 7.43 5.15 -0.72
C ILE A 72 7.42 4.46 0.65
N LEU A 73 7.42 5.23 1.74
CA LEU A 73 7.38 4.69 3.09
C LEU A 73 6.05 4.01 3.43
N ALA A 74 5.02 4.13 2.59
CA ALA A 74 3.79 3.38 2.72
C ALA A 74 4.04 1.85 2.66
N PHE A 75 4.93 1.37 1.80
CA PHE A 75 5.21 -0.06 1.65
C PHE A 75 5.74 -0.72 2.92
N PRO A 76 6.84 -0.24 3.54
CA PRO A 76 7.29 -0.78 4.83
C PRO A 76 6.27 -0.56 5.95
N PHE A 77 5.53 0.54 5.95
CA PHE A 77 4.46 0.79 6.92
C PHE A 77 3.36 -0.28 6.82
N TRP A 78 2.88 -0.60 5.64
CA TRP A 78 1.89 -1.67 5.44
C TRP A 78 2.44 -3.02 5.87
N ALA A 79 3.65 -3.36 5.45
CA ALA A 79 4.28 -4.64 5.82
C ALA A 79 4.34 -4.82 7.35
N VAL A 80 4.78 -3.78 8.09
CA VAL A 80 4.82 -3.80 9.56
C VAL A 80 3.42 -3.99 10.15
N ASN A 81 2.43 -3.22 9.70
CA ASN A 81 1.07 -3.30 10.25
C ASN A 81 0.39 -4.64 9.94
N TYR A 82 0.63 -5.23 8.77
CA TYR A 82 0.10 -6.54 8.41
C TYR A 82 0.72 -7.66 9.26
N ILE A 83 2.01 -7.55 9.59
CA ILE A 83 2.66 -8.46 10.55
C ILE A 83 2.07 -8.27 11.96
N LEU A 84 1.88 -7.02 12.38
CA LEU A 84 1.27 -6.70 13.67
C LEU A 84 -0.18 -7.16 13.76
N ALA A 85 -0.93 -7.15 12.66
CA ALA A 85 -2.28 -7.71 12.62
C ALA A 85 -2.31 -9.18 13.05
N ALA A 86 -1.29 -9.97 12.71
CA ALA A 86 -1.18 -11.37 13.12
C ALA A 86 -0.99 -11.54 14.64
N GLN A 87 -0.51 -10.50 15.35
CA GLN A 87 -0.35 -10.54 16.82
C GLN A 87 -1.69 -10.49 17.56
N ARG A 88 -2.76 -10.05 16.91
CA ARG A 88 -4.10 -9.98 17.53
C ARG A 88 -4.76 -11.35 17.72
N GLY A 89 -4.22 -12.38 17.10
CA GLY A 89 -4.73 -13.74 17.15
C GLY A 89 -5.31 -14.18 15.82
N LYS A 90 -5.42 -15.51 15.67
CA LYS A 90 -5.72 -16.15 14.38
C LYS A 90 -7.06 -15.70 13.80
N ASP A 91 -8.13 -15.69 14.60
CA ASP A 91 -9.48 -15.36 14.11
C ASP A 91 -9.60 -13.91 13.65
N GLN A 92 -9.02 -12.96 14.41
CA GLN A 92 -9.01 -11.55 14.04
C GLN A 92 -8.18 -11.31 12.80
N PHE A 93 -7.05 -12.00 12.68
CA PHE A 93 -6.20 -11.91 11.50
C PHE A 93 -6.88 -12.45 10.24
N TYR A 94 -7.57 -13.59 10.31
CA TYR A 94 -8.29 -14.11 9.15
C TYR A 94 -9.46 -13.21 8.73
N ARG A 95 -10.14 -12.57 9.68
CA ARG A 95 -11.15 -11.54 9.35
C ARG A 95 -10.52 -10.32 8.65
N PHE A 96 -9.35 -9.87 9.12
CA PHE A 96 -8.59 -8.82 8.49
C PHE A 96 -8.19 -9.19 7.06
N VAL A 97 -7.62 -10.38 6.85
CA VAL A 97 -7.28 -10.91 5.52
C VAL A 97 -8.50 -11.00 4.61
N ALA A 98 -9.61 -11.55 5.10
CA ALA A 98 -10.84 -11.64 4.32
C ALA A 98 -11.37 -10.25 3.91
N THR A 99 -11.30 -9.27 4.80
CA THR A 99 -11.66 -7.87 4.48
C THR A 99 -10.76 -7.31 3.40
N ASP A 100 -9.45 -7.46 3.53
CA ASP A 100 -8.47 -6.98 2.55
C ASP A 100 -8.68 -7.62 1.18
N LEU A 101 -8.82 -8.93 1.12
CA LEU A 101 -9.07 -9.66 -0.14
C LEU A 101 -10.40 -9.23 -0.79
N THR A 102 -11.44 -9.01 0.00
CA THR A 102 -12.74 -8.54 -0.51
C THR A 102 -12.60 -7.16 -1.14
N ILE A 103 -11.88 -6.24 -0.48
CA ILE A 103 -11.66 -4.89 -1.02
C ILE A 103 -10.81 -4.95 -2.29
N HIS A 104 -9.74 -5.74 -2.31
CA HIS A 104 -8.91 -5.95 -3.50
C HIS A 104 -9.73 -6.47 -4.71
N LEU A 105 -10.58 -7.48 -4.49
CA LEU A 105 -11.45 -8.02 -5.53
C LEU A 105 -12.48 -6.97 -5.99
N THR A 106 -13.01 -6.16 -5.07
CA THR A 106 -13.91 -5.06 -5.41
C THR A 106 -13.20 -4.01 -6.27
N CYS A 107 -11.98 -3.63 -5.91
CA CYS A 107 -11.14 -2.73 -6.72
C CYS A 107 -10.89 -3.32 -8.10
N PHE A 108 -10.57 -4.60 -8.20
CA PHE A 108 -10.36 -5.27 -9.49
C PHE A 108 -11.59 -5.18 -10.40
N VAL A 109 -12.77 -5.48 -9.88
CA VAL A 109 -14.03 -5.36 -10.64
C VAL A 109 -14.24 -3.91 -11.11
N ILE A 110 -14.00 -2.93 -10.23
CA ILE A 110 -14.14 -1.51 -10.58
C ILE A 110 -13.13 -1.11 -11.65
N PHE A 111 -11.86 -1.50 -11.53
CA PHE A 111 -10.83 -1.22 -12.54
C PHE A 111 -11.18 -1.80 -13.90
N LEU A 112 -11.78 -3.00 -13.93
CA LEU A 112 -12.23 -3.61 -15.20
C LEU A 112 -13.45 -2.91 -15.80
N ILE A 113 -14.38 -2.44 -14.99
CA ILE A 113 -15.61 -1.78 -15.48
C ILE A 113 -15.33 -0.32 -15.83
N LEU A 114 -14.56 0.36 -14.99
CA LEU A 114 -14.31 1.79 -15.03
C LEU A 114 -12.80 2.08 -14.93
N PRO A 115 -12.02 1.78 -15.98
CA PRO A 115 -10.60 2.11 -15.97
C PRO A 115 -10.39 3.62 -15.91
N THR A 116 -9.55 4.08 -14.99
CA THR A 116 -9.35 5.49 -14.72
C THR A 116 -7.90 5.90 -14.96
N THR A 117 -7.72 7.16 -15.36
CA THR A 117 -6.42 7.78 -15.60
C THR A 117 -6.46 9.25 -15.16
N ASN A 118 -5.30 9.91 -15.17
CA ASN A 118 -5.17 11.36 -15.10
C ASN A 118 -3.97 11.83 -15.94
N VAL A 119 -3.84 13.12 -16.11
CA VAL A 119 -2.66 13.74 -16.71
C VAL A 119 -1.75 14.22 -15.58
N ARG A 120 -0.60 13.60 -15.44
CA ARG A 120 0.39 13.97 -14.43
C ARG A 120 1.06 15.30 -14.80
N PRO A 121 1.36 16.16 -13.81
CA PRO A 121 2.10 17.37 -14.04
C PRO A 121 3.53 17.06 -14.45
N GLU A 122 4.10 17.91 -15.32
CA GLU A 122 5.50 17.81 -15.70
C GLU A 122 6.41 18.18 -14.54
N ILE A 123 7.44 17.37 -14.32
CA ILE A 123 8.45 17.60 -13.27
C ILE A 123 9.67 18.22 -13.95
N THR A 124 9.86 19.51 -13.74
CA THR A 124 10.94 20.30 -14.37
C THR A 124 12.17 20.47 -13.51
N GLY A 125 12.08 20.16 -12.22
CA GLY A 125 13.19 20.28 -11.27
C GLY A 125 14.10 19.05 -11.23
N ASN A 126 15.22 19.17 -10.49
CA ASN A 126 16.25 18.14 -10.39
C ASN A 126 16.67 17.84 -8.93
N SER A 127 15.80 18.14 -7.96
CA SER A 127 16.01 17.74 -6.57
C SER A 127 15.88 16.22 -6.39
N TRP A 128 16.40 15.69 -5.29
CA TRP A 128 16.28 14.26 -4.96
C TRP A 128 14.82 13.77 -4.95
N SER A 129 13.90 14.59 -4.45
CA SER A 129 12.48 14.27 -4.41
C SER A 129 11.87 14.22 -5.81
N GLU A 130 12.24 15.16 -6.68
CA GLU A 130 11.77 15.22 -8.07
C GLU A 130 12.30 14.06 -8.90
N GLN A 131 13.56 13.71 -8.75
CA GLN A 131 14.15 12.53 -9.41
C GLN A 131 13.46 11.24 -8.97
N MET A 132 13.17 11.10 -7.67
CA MET A 132 12.45 9.96 -7.14
C MET A 132 11.01 9.91 -7.66
N LEU A 133 10.34 11.06 -7.74
CA LEU A 133 8.99 11.18 -8.28
C LEU A 133 8.95 10.81 -9.77
N GLN A 134 9.92 11.29 -10.57
CA GLN A 134 10.07 10.89 -11.99
C GLN A 134 10.28 9.38 -12.14
N PHE A 135 11.11 8.79 -11.27
CA PHE A 135 11.33 7.34 -11.25
C PHE A 135 10.03 6.57 -10.97
N VAL A 136 9.28 6.99 -9.94
CA VAL A 136 8.00 6.35 -9.59
C VAL A 136 6.98 6.51 -10.73
N TYR A 137 6.89 7.70 -11.34
CA TYR A 137 6.02 7.94 -12.49
C TYR A 137 6.36 7.02 -13.67
N ALA A 138 7.67 6.86 -13.97
CA ALA A 138 8.11 5.97 -15.03
C ALA A 138 7.74 4.50 -14.81
N MET A 139 7.75 4.05 -13.55
CA MET A 139 7.33 2.70 -13.18
C MET A 139 5.81 2.49 -13.20
N ASP A 140 5.05 3.56 -13.01
CA ASP A 140 3.60 3.54 -12.86
C ASP A 140 2.87 4.14 -14.08
N GLY A 141 3.21 3.63 -15.26
CA GLY A 141 2.56 4.01 -16.53
C GLY A 141 2.96 5.37 -17.12
N GLY A 142 4.01 6.02 -16.59
CA GLY A 142 4.50 7.29 -17.11
C GLY A 142 3.49 8.43 -16.96
N ASN A 143 3.17 9.10 -18.07
CA ASN A 143 2.25 10.23 -18.09
C ASN A 143 0.76 9.83 -18.10
N SER A 144 0.47 8.56 -18.24
CA SER A 144 -0.91 8.02 -18.30
C SER A 144 -1.06 6.84 -17.34
N PRO A 145 -1.05 7.09 -16.03
CA PRO A 145 -1.24 6.02 -15.05
C PRO A 145 -2.64 5.40 -15.20
N SER A 146 -2.78 4.17 -14.75
CA SER A 146 -4.06 3.46 -14.75
C SER A 146 -4.52 3.15 -13.32
N ASN A 147 -5.75 2.68 -13.19
CA ASN A 147 -6.28 2.16 -11.92
C ASN A 147 -6.21 3.16 -10.74
N LEU A 148 -6.52 4.44 -11.00
CA LEU A 148 -6.42 5.49 -9.99
C LEU A 148 -7.58 5.46 -8.98
N PHE A 149 -8.76 5.00 -9.41
CA PHE A 149 -9.94 4.94 -8.56
C PHE A 149 -10.62 3.57 -8.63
N PRO A 150 -10.88 2.95 -7.46
CA PRO A 150 -10.54 3.40 -6.10
C PRO A 150 -9.06 3.25 -5.78
N SER A 151 -8.52 4.15 -4.95
CA SER A 151 -7.10 4.13 -4.60
C SER A 151 -6.75 2.99 -3.65
N ILE A 152 -5.93 2.05 -4.12
CA ILE A 152 -5.36 0.96 -3.30
C ILE A 152 -4.54 1.53 -2.13
N HIS A 153 -3.74 2.57 -2.37
CA HIS A 153 -2.94 3.22 -1.33
C HIS A 153 -3.79 3.75 -0.17
N CYS A 154 -4.92 4.37 -0.50
CA CYS A 154 -5.83 4.93 0.51
C CYS A 154 -6.42 3.83 1.39
N TYR A 155 -6.99 2.78 0.79
CA TYR A 155 -7.66 1.77 1.59
C TYR A 155 -6.68 0.88 2.36
N VAL A 156 -5.54 0.50 1.77
CA VAL A 156 -4.52 -0.31 2.46
C VAL A 156 -3.94 0.46 3.65
N SER A 157 -3.72 1.76 3.50
CA SER A 157 -3.25 2.60 4.60
C SER A 157 -4.27 2.69 5.73
N TRP A 158 -5.54 2.90 5.41
CA TRP A 158 -6.61 2.90 6.39
C TRP A 158 -6.79 1.55 7.08
N LEU A 159 -6.76 0.46 6.31
CA LEU A 159 -6.86 -0.89 6.83
C LEU A 159 -5.65 -1.25 7.71
N SER A 160 -4.46 -0.79 7.35
CA SER A 160 -3.25 -0.93 8.15
C SER A 160 -3.40 -0.30 9.53
N TRP A 161 -3.88 0.94 9.62
CA TRP A 161 -4.20 1.54 10.91
C TRP A 161 -5.28 0.75 11.65
N ARG A 162 -6.36 0.37 10.98
CA ARG A 162 -7.45 -0.42 11.62
C ARG A 162 -6.95 -1.75 12.18
N SER A 163 -5.94 -2.35 11.57
CA SER A 163 -5.37 -3.61 12.03
C SER A 163 -4.70 -3.51 13.40
N VAL A 164 -4.17 -2.35 13.76
CA VAL A 164 -3.47 -2.11 15.02
C VAL A 164 -4.31 -1.35 16.05
N HIS A 165 -5.35 -0.64 15.61
CA HIS A 165 -6.20 0.17 16.46
C HIS A 165 -6.96 -0.65 17.51
N LYS A 166 -6.99 -0.15 18.76
CA LYS A 166 -7.59 -0.80 19.93
C LYS A 166 -7.01 -2.21 20.22
N SER A 167 -5.76 -2.44 19.88
CA SER A 167 -5.05 -3.65 20.25
C SER A 167 -4.34 -3.47 21.60
N GLU A 168 -4.66 -4.29 22.59
CA GLU A 168 -3.98 -4.30 23.88
C GLU A 168 -2.50 -4.71 23.78
N LYS A 169 -2.12 -5.40 22.70
CA LYS A 169 -0.75 -5.89 22.47
C LYS A 169 0.15 -4.86 21.79
N ILE A 170 -0.42 -3.78 21.27
CA ILE A 170 0.32 -2.77 20.50
C ILE A 170 0.29 -1.45 21.29
N PRO A 171 1.44 -0.84 21.56
CA PRO A 171 1.52 0.41 22.32
C PRO A 171 0.63 1.51 21.73
N GLU A 172 -0.02 2.28 22.59
CA GLU A 172 -0.94 3.36 22.19
C GLU A 172 -0.28 4.41 21.28
N TRP A 173 0.96 4.79 21.58
CA TRP A 173 1.71 5.73 20.75
C TRP A 173 1.84 5.26 19.30
N TYR A 174 2.04 3.93 19.08
CA TYR A 174 2.16 3.36 17.74
C TYR A 174 0.80 3.37 17.02
N GLN A 175 -0.30 3.15 17.73
CA GLN A 175 -1.64 3.23 17.16
C GLN A 175 -1.96 4.64 16.66
N HIS A 176 -1.58 5.68 17.43
CA HIS A 176 -1.71 7.09 17.01
C HIS A 176 -0.76 7.44 15.86
N PHE A 177 0.51 7.02 15.95
CA PHE A 177 1.45 7.17 14.84
C PHE A 177 0.90 6.54 13.56
N SER A 178 0.35 5.33 13.66
CA SER A 178 -0.21 4.59 12.53
C SER A 178 -1.40 5.31 11.89
N LEU A 179 -2.25 5.97 12.69
CA LEU A 179 -3.33 6.81 12.18
C LEU A 179 -2.80 8.02 11.42
N ILE A 180 -1.91 8.77 12.04
CA ILE A 180 -1.32 9.97 11.43
C ILE A 180 -0.61 9.62 10.13
N PHE A 181 0.18 8.54 10.15
CA PHE A 181 0.93 8.12 8.97
C PHE A 181 0.02 7.61 7.85
N ALA A 182 -1.06 6.89 8.17
CA ALA A 182 -2.08 6.50 7.19
C ALA A 182 -2.74 7.72 6.53
N ILE A 183 -3.06 8.77 7.29
CA ILE A 183 -3.60 10.03 6.75
C ILE A 183 -2.56 10.71 5.84
N LEU A 184 -1.30 10.76 6.24
CA LEU A 184 -0.23 11.35 5.42
C LEU A 184 -0.04 10.58 4.10
N ILE A 185 -0.14 9.25 4.11
CA ILE A 185 -0.10 8.45 2.88
C ILE A 185 -1.29 8.78 1.98
N ILE A 186 -2.50 8.88 2.53
CA ILE A 186 -3.70 9.27 1.76
C ILE A 186 -3.50 10.65 1.13
N ILE A 187 -2.96 11.62 1.86
CA ILE A 187 -2.64 12.94 1.31
C ILE A 187 -1.58 12.81 0.21
N SER A 188 -0.53 12.01 0.41
CA SER A 188 0.56 11.86 -0.56
C SER A 188 0.12 11.29 -1.92
N THR A 189 -1.07 10.72 -2.01
CA THR A 189 -1.63 10.26 -3.28
C THR A 189 -2.33 11.37 -4.08
N GLN A 190 -2.46 12.56 -3.50
CA GLN A 190 -3.14 13.70 -4.09
C GLN A 190 -2.18 14.86 -4.46
N VAL A 191 -0.95 14.85 -3.94
CA VAL A 191 0.02 15.96 -4.05
C VAL A 191 1.26 15.61 -4.83
#